data_855db668def65514a6c36c5068cf0fe1
#
_entry.id   855db668def65514a6c36c5068cf0fe1
#
_cell.length_a   1.000
_cell.length_b   1.000
_cell.length_c   1.000
_cell.angle_alpha   90.00
_cell.angle_beta   90.00
_cell.angle_gamma   90.00
#
_symmetry.space_group_name_H-M   'P 1'
#
loop_
_entity.id
_entity.type
_entity.pdbx_description
1 polymer ?
#
loop_
_entity_poly.entity_id
_entity_poly.type
_entity_poly.pdbx_seq_one_letter_code
_entity_poly.pdbx_strand_id
1 'polypeptide(L)'
;HPDPNMTRDALYTNTTVALDADTGKLAWHYQHIANDQLDHDWAFERQIMDLRIDGVLRKAVITGGKLAIFEALDAATGEYLFSFDLDMQNVVTEIDSRSGRKTINPAAIPELDQVISQYSMPGICPDWLGARNMQATSYNPDTKMLYIPISDTCLDDNTGERWQKYPDDSTKGSWG
;
A
#
# COMPACT_ATOMS: atom_id res chain seq x y z
N HIS A 1 0.93 23.55 19.96
CA HIS A 1 1.07 22.33 20.78
C HIS A 1 0.33 21.19 20.11
N PRO A 2 0.94 20.03 19.90
CA PRO A 2 0.19 18.88 19.44
C PRO A 2 -0.90 18.56 20.47
N ASP A 3 -2.13 18.36 20.01
CA ASP A 3 -3.21 17.87 20.86
C ASP A 3 -2.82 16.49 21.38
N PRO A 4 -2.74 16.27 22.71
CA PRO A 4 -2.35 14.96 23.26
C PRO A 4 -3.37 13.86 22.94
N ASN A 5 -4.55 14.22 22.44
CA ASN A 5 -5.58 13.27 21.98
C ASN A 5 -5.55 13.02 20.47
N MET A 6 -4.71 13.71 19.71
CA MET A 6 -4.49 13.37 18.31
C MET A 6 -3.71 12.06 18.23
N THR A 7 -4.38 11.01 17.77
CA THR A 7 -3.66 9.87 17.23
C THR A 7 -2.84 10.37 16.05
N ARG A 8 -1.54 10.06 16.01
CA ARG A 8 -0.66 10.48 14.91
C ARG A 8 -0.91 9.70 13.62
N ASP A 9 -2.04 9.01 13.54
CA ASP A 9 -2.37 8.09 12.46
C ASP A 9 -2.80 8.81 11.17
N ALA A 10 -3.04 10.13 11.24
CA ALA A 10 -3.47 10.96 10.11
C ALA A 10 -4.68 10.38 9.37
N LEU A 11 -5.69 9.95 10.12
CA LEU A 11 -6.94 9.43 9.57
C LEU A 11 -7.68 10.59 8.84
N TYR A 12 -8.09 10.42 7.60
CA TYR A 12 -8.25 9.24 6.76
C TYR A 12 -7.24 9.17 5.59
N THR A 13 -5.99 9.47 5.78
CA THR A 13 -4.98 9.20 4.74
C THR A 13 -4.82 7.70 4.53
N ASN A 14 -4.47 7.29 3.32
CA ASN A 14 -4.24 5.88 2.96
C ASN A 14 -5.35 4.92 3.42
N THR A 15 -6.61 5.35 3.26
CA THR A 15 -7.78 4.67 3.81
C THR A 15 -8.74 4.25 2.70
N THR A 16 -9.25 3.03 2.79
CA THR A 16 -10.47 2.65 2.08
C THR A 16 -11.67 3.07 2.91
N VAL A 17 -12.54 3.86 2.30
CA VAL A 17 -13.76 4.39 2.91
C VAL A 17 -14.96 3.83 2.15
N ALA A 18 -15.90 3.21 2.85
CA ALA A 18 -17.17 2.79 2.29
C ALA A 18 -18.28 3.74 2.77
N LEU A 19 -19.04 4.25 1.82
CA LEU A 19 -20.16 5.14 2.09
C LEU A 19 -21.46 4.44 1.70
N ASP A 20 -22.49 4.68 2.49
CA ASP A 20 -23.85 4.32 2.13
C ASP A 20 -24.29 5.17 0.92
N ALA A 21 -24.72 4.52 -0.15
CA ALA A 21 -25.00 5.20 -1.42
C ALA A 21 -26.22 6.12 -1.39
N ASP A 22 -27.18 5.85 -0.50
CA ASP A 22 -28.41 6.63 -0.40
C ASP A 22 -28.26 7.85 0.51
N THR A 23 -27.43 7.72 1.54
CA THR A 23 -27.31 8.75 2.59
C THR A 23 -25.98 9.47 2.60
N GLY A 24 -24.94 8.94 1.91
CA GLY A 24 -23.58 9.44 1.94
C GLY A 24 -22.87 9.24 3.30
N LYS A 25 -23.48 8.53 4.23
CA LYS A 25 -22.89 8.30 5.55
C LYS A 25 -21.79 7.25 5.48
N LEU A 26 -20.77 7.41 6.34
CA LEU A 26 -19.73 6.43 6.53
C LEU A 26 -20.34 5.11 7.04
N ALA A 27 -20.17 4.03 6.26
CA ALA A 27 -20.52 2.69 6.66
C ALA A 27 -19.37 2.03 7.42
N TRP A 28 -18.18 2.06 6.84
CA TRP A 28 -16.94 1.59 7.47
C TRP A 28 -15.71 2.24 6.83
N HIS A 29 -14.58 2.13 7.49
CA HIS A 29 -13.27 2.49 6.94
C HIS A 29 -12.19 1.51 7.38
N TYR A 30 -11.13 1.42 6.60
CA TYR A 30 -9.94 0.67 6.93
C TYR A 30 -8.70 1.45 6.47
N GLN A 31 -7.83 1.80 7.41
CA GLN A 31 -6.58 2.52 7.11
C GLN A 31 -5.47 1.51 6.81
N HIS A 32 -4.96 1.55 5.58
CA HIS A 32 -3.96 0.60 5.10
C HIS A 32 -2.59 0.85 5.71
N ILE A 33 -2.20 2.09 5.84
CA ILE A 33 -0.98 2.52 6.51
C ILE A 33 -1.25 3.82 7.24
N ALA A 34 -0.90 3.87 8.53
CA ALA A 34 -1.06 5.04 9.35
C ALA A 34 0.18 5.94 9.24
N ASN A 35 -0.04 7.26 9.26
CA ASN A 35 1.02 8.26 9.33
C ASN A 35 2.15 8.07 8.29
N ASP A 36 1.77 7.77 7.06
CA ASP A 36 2.73 7.66 5.95
C ASP A 36 3.46 8.98 5.72
N GLN A 37 4.78 8.91 5.66
CA GLN A 37 5.67 10.05 5.45
C GLN A 37 6.54 9.88 4.21
N LEU A 38 6.36 8.80 3.46
CA LEU A 38 7.18 8.41 2.33
C LEU A 38 6.41 8.42 1.00
N ASP A 39 5.18 8.94 1.01
CA ASP A 39 4.30 8.96 -0.17
C ASP A 39 3.94 7.55 -0.68
N HIS A 40 3.80 6.58 0.25
CA HIS A 40 3.43 5.21 -0.07
C HIS A 40 1.91 5.00 -0.13
N ASP A 41 1.27 5.70 -1.05
CA ASP A 41 -0.19 5.78 -1.20
C ASP A 41 -0.90 4.44 -1.41
N TRP A 42 -2.18 4.42 -0.98
CA TRP A 42 -3.18 3.40 -1.30
C TRP A 42 -4.33 3.98 -2.15
N ALA A 43 -4.00 4.85 -3.10
CA ALA A 43 -4.96 5.61 -3.89
C ALA A 43 -5.53 4.86 -5.11
N PHE A 44 -5.22 3.57 -5.27
CA PHE A 44 -5.52 2.77 -6.46
C PHE A 44 -6.90 2.11 -6.38
N GLU A 45 -7.30 1.45 -7.46
CA GLU A 45 -8.62 0.82 -7.58
C GLU A 45 -8.85 -0.26 -6.50
N ARG A 46 -10.13 -0.46 -6.19
CA ARG A 46 -10.65 -1.51 -5.32
C ARG A 46 -11.37 -2.54 -6.18
N GLN A 47 -10.78 -3.72 -6.32
CA GLN A 47 -11.40 -4.83 -7.02
C GLN A 47 -12.38 -5.55 -6.07
N ILE A 48 -13.65 -5.63 -6.47
CA ILE A 48 -14.66 -6.35 -5.70
C ILE A 48 -14.85 -7.72 -6.34
N MET A 49 -14.64 -8.77 -5.55
CA MET A 49 -14.78 -10.13 -6.03
C MET A 49 -15.24 -11.09 -4.94
N ASP A 50 -15.80 -12.22 -5.35
CA ASP A 50 -16.21 -13.28 -4.44
C ASP A 50 -15.01 -14.21 -4.21
N LEU A 51 -14.59 -14.34 -2.95
CA LEU A 51 -13.51 -15.21 -2.50
C LEU A 51 -14.03 -16.30 -1.57
N ARG A 52 -13.46 -17.49 -1.69
CA ARG A 52 -13.72 -18.57 -0.73
C ARG A 52 -12.59 -18.60 0.29
N ILE A 53 -12.90 -18.19 1.52
CA ILE A 53 -11.98 -18.12 2.64
C ILE A 53 -12.48 -19.11 3.70
N ASP A 54 -11.65 -20.07 4.09
CA ASP A 54 -12.00 -21.14 5.04
C ASP A 54 -13.32 -21.84 4.71
N GLY A 55 -13.55 -22.06 3.40
CA GLY A 55 -14.76 -22.70 2.90
C GLY A 55 -16.00 -21.80 2.79
N VAL A 56 -15.95 -20.58 3.33
CA VAL A 56 -17.04 -19.61 3.28
C VAL A 56 -16.86 -18.66 2.10
N LEU A 57 -17.92 -18.45 1.31
CA LEU A 57 -17.92 -17.45 0.23
C LEU A 57 -18.11 -16.06 0.83
N ARG A 58 -17.15 -15.19 0.62
CA ARG A 58 -17.20 -13.79 1.06
C ARG A 58 -17.03 -12.85 -0.13
N LYS A 59 -17.78 -11.76 -0.15
CA LYS A 59 -17.51 -10.65 -1.06
C LYS A 59 -16.41 -9.80 -0.47
N ALA A 60 -15.27 -9.75 -1.16
CA ALA A 60 -14.08 -9.06 -0.71
C ALA A 60 -13.77 -7.84 -1.57
N VAL A 61 -13.23 -6.81 -0.93
CA VAL A 61 -12.55 -5.69 -1.58
C VAL A 61 -11.07 -5.97 -1.55
N ILE A 62 -10.44 -6.07 -2.72
CA ILE A 62 -8.98 -6.24 -2.85
C ILE A 62 -8.37 -4.96 -3.37
N THR A 63 -7.33 -4.50 -2.72
CA THR A 63 -6.53 -3.36 -3.15
C THR A 63 -5.07 -3.55 -2.76
N GLY A 64 -4.16 -2.87 -3.43
CA GLY A 64 -2.75 -2.85 -3.06
C GLY A 64 -2.19 -1.46 -3.25
N GLY A 65 -1.30 -1.06 -2.36
CA GLY A 65 -0.64 0.23 -2.39
C GLY A 65 0.72 0.20 -3.08
N LYS A 66 1.41 1.33 -3.01
CA LYS A 66 2.77 1.50 -3.54
C LYS A 66 3.78 0.52 -2.95
N LEU A 67 3.56 0.03 -1.73
CA LEU A 67 4.42 -0.95 -1.06
C LEU A 67 4.35 -2.37 -1.67
N ALA A 68 3.51 -2.62 -2.68
CA ALA A 68 3.23 -3.96 -3.21
C ALA A 68 2.71 -4.94 -2.15
N ILE A 69 2.07 -4.43 -1.13
CA ILE A 69 1.26 -5.18 -0.18
C ILE A 69 -0.18 -5.12 -0.65
N PHE A 70 -0.79 -6.29 -0.86
CA PHE A 70 -2.19 -6.42 -1.24
C PHE A 70 -3.02 -6.87 -0.05
N GLU A 71 -4.17 -6.26 0.13
CA GLU A 71 -5.07 -6.54 1.25
C GLU A 71 -6.46 -6.86 0.75
N ALA A 72 -7.09 -7.82 1.43
CA ALA A 72 -8.48 -8.19 1.24
C ALA A 72 -9.27 -7.80 2.49
N LEU A 73 -10.37 -7.07 2.27
CA LEU A 73 -11.31 -6.65 3.29
C LEU A 73 -12.68 -7.24 2.98
N ASP A 74 -13.46 -7.56 3.99
CA ASP A 74 -14.87 -7.89 3.80
C ASP A 74 -15.63 -6.66 3.26
N ALA A 75 -16.31 -6.80 2.14
CA ALA A 75 -16.93 -5.65 1.46
C ALA A 75 -18.10 -5.04 2.25
N ALA A 76 -18.74 -5.81 3.11
CA ALA A 76 -19.89 -5.34 3.89
C ALA A 76 -19.47 -4.63 5.18
N THR A 77 -18.37 -5.06 5.79
CA THR A 77 -17.99 -4.65 7.14
C THR A 77 -16.67 -3.88 7.23
N GLY A 78 -15.80 -4.01 6.21
CA GLY A 78 -14.43 -3.51 6.26
C GLY A 78 -13.49 -4.36 7.12
N GLU A 79 -13.95 -5.52 7.60
CA GLU A 79 -13.11 -6.46 8.36
C GLU A 79 -11.91 -6.89 7.53
N TYR A 80 -10.73 -6.85 8.13
CA TYR A 80 -9.52 -7.38 7.51
C TYR A 80 -9.62 -8.90 7.37
N LEU A 81 -9.34 -9.42 6.18
CA LEU A 81 -9.39 -10.84 5.88
C LEU A 81 -7.99 -11.45 5.79
N PHE A 82 -7.14 -10.87 4.97
CA PHE A 82 -5.73 -11.26 4.82
C PHE A 82 -4.95 -10.21 4.03
N SER A 83 -3.63 -10.33 4.06
CA SER A 83 -2.73 -9.60 3.17
C SER A 83 -1.75 -10.54 2.48
N PHE A 84 -1.21 -10.04 1.38
CA PHE A 84 -0.16 -10.68 0.63
C PHE A 84 0.92 -9.64 0.32
N ASP A 85 2.10 -9.80 0.90
CA ASP A 85 3.28 -8.99 0.64
C ASP A 85 4.08 -9.65 -0.48
N LEU A 86 4.47 -8.89 -1.49
CA LEU A 86 5.31 -9.39 -2.59
C LEU A 86 6.80 -9.39 -2.24
N ASP A 87 7.17 -9.05 -1.00
CA ASP A 87 8.55 -8.94 -0.54
C ASP A 87 9.41 -7.94 -1.35
N MET A 88 8.77 -6.88 -1.86
CA MET A 88 9.40 -5.82 -2.65
C MET A 88 9.58 -4.52 -1.85
N GLN A 89 9.43 -4.61 -0.54
CA GLN A 89 9.46 -3.45 0.35
C GLN A 89 10.28 -3.73 1.62
N ASN A 90 10.80 -2.67 2.24
CA ASN A 90 11.49 -2.73 3.53
C ASN A 90 10.93 -1.72 4.55
N VAL A 91 9.77 -1.17 4.26
CA VAL A 91 9.08 -0.16 5.09
C VAL A 91 8.24 -0.80 6.20
N VAL A 92 7.63 -1.96 5.91
CA VAL A 92 6.82 -2.71 6.86
C VAL A 92 7.58 -3.95 7.31
N THR A 93 7.72 -4.14 8.61
CA THR A 93 8.41 -5.32 9.19
C THR A 93 7.46 -6.41 9.64
N GLU A 94 6.22 -6.06 9.94
CA GLU A 94 5.22 -7.02 10.42
C GLU A 94 3.81 -6.55 10.04
N ILE A 95 2.95 -7.49 9.72
CA ILE A 95 1.51 -7.28 9.51
C ILE A 95 0.76 -8.17 10.50
N ASP A 96 0.02 -7.55 11.41
CA ASP A 96 -0.82 -8.30 12.34
C ASP A 96 -1.87 -9.13 11.60
N SER A 97 -1.86 -10.41 11.79
CA SER A 97 -2.68 -11.37 11.02
C SER A 97 -4.20 -11.26 11.28
N ARG A 98 -4.62 -10.53 12.30
CA ARG A 98 -6.04 -10.36 12.64
C ARG A 98 -6.60 -9.02 12.18
N SER A 99 -5.81 -7.97 12.31
CA SER A 99 -6.24 -6.60 12.03
C SER A 99 -5.64 -6.00 10.76
N GLY A 100 -4.58 -6.62 10.22
CA GLY A 100 -3.79 -6.06 9.12
C GLY A 100 -2.94 -4.85 9.52
N ARG A 101 -2.88 -4.51 10.81
CA ARG A 101 -2.07 -3.39 11.29
C ARG A 101 -0.59 -3.64 11.01
N LYS A 102 0.05 -2.62 10.45
CA LYS A 102 1.44 -2.69 10.03
C LYS A 102 2.37 -2.07 11.08
N THR A 103 3.48 -2.76 11.35
CA THR A 103 4.61 -2.23 12.11
C THR A 103 5.61 -1.65 11.13
N ILE A 104 5.88 -0.35 11.24
CA ILE A 104 6.82 0.33 10.35
C ILE A 104 8.24 0.08 10.82
N ASN A 105 9.13 -0.20 9.87
CA ASN A 105 10.55 -0.31 10.09
C ASN A 105 11.11 1.01 10.67
N PRO A 106 11.76 1.02 11.83
CA PRO A 106 12.31 2.25 12.39
C PRO A 106 13.29 2.98 11.44
N ALA A 107 14.01 2.24 10.59
CA ALA A 107 14.91 2.82 9.60
C ALA A 107 14.18 3.54 8.44
N ALA A 108 12.89 3.27 8.26
CA ALA A 108 12.03 3.94 7.29
C ALA A 108 11.25 5.13 7.90
N ILE A 109 11.50 5.48 9.17
CA ILE A 109 10.88 6.63 9.83
C ILE A 109 11.88 7.77 9.81
N PRO A 110 11.59 8.88 9.11
CA PRO A 110 12.47 10.04 9.10
C PRO A 110 12.64 10.65 10.49
N GLU A 111 13.83 11.15 10.81
CA GLU A 111 14.04 11.89 12.04
C GLU A 111 13.34 13.26 11.99
N LEU A 112 12.81 13.71 13.13
CA LEU A 112 11.93 14.90 13.23
C LEU A 112 12.59 16.22 12.83
N ASP A 113 13.92 16.28 12.78
CA ASP A 113 14.71 17.46 12.42
C ASP A 113 15.27 17.40 10.99
N GLN A 114 15.09 16.28 10.30
CA GLN A 114 15.42 16.19 8.89
C GLN A 114 14.36 16.88 8.05
N VAL A 115 14.80 17.80 7.20
CA VAL A 115 13.96 18.28 6.08
C VAL A 115 13.79 17.10 5.13
N ILE A 116 12.70 16.40 5.32
CA ILE A 116 12.41 15.21 4.54
C ILE A 116 12.09 15.64 3.13
N SER A 117 13.04 15.45 2.27
CA SER A 117 12.75 15.25 0.86
C SER A 117 12.52 13.74 0.70
N GLN A 118 11.45 13.35 0.02
CA GLN A 118 11.23 11.96 -0.41
C GLN A 118 12.43 11.35 -1.16
N TYR A 119 13.38 12.17 -1.53
CA TYR A 119 14.65 11.84 -2.17
C TYR A 119 15.83 11.65 -1.20
N SER A 120 15.61 11.79 0.10
CA SER A 120 16.69 11.80 1.09
C SER A 120 16.69 10.62 2.07
N MET A 121 15.99 9.55 1.74
CA MET A 121 15.93 8.31 2.53
C MET A 121 16.63 7.16 1.78
N PRO A 122 17.98 7.06 1.87
CA PRO A 122 18.73 6.01 1.18
C PRO A 122 18.24 4.59 1.55
N GLY A 123 18.26 3.68 0.59
CA GLY A 123 17.96 2.28 0.80
C GLY A 123 16.48 1.94 1.02
N ILE A 124 15.56 2.88 0.89
CA ILE A 124 14.12 2.61 0.99
C ILE A 124 13.62 1.93 -0.28
N CYS A 125 12.94 0.81 -0.10
CA CYS A 125 12.24 0.05 -1.13
C CYS A 125 10.76 -0.11 -0.78
N PRO A 126 9.84 0.08 -1.74
CA PRO A 126 10.07 0.74 -3.02
C PRO A 126 10.38 2.22 -2.85
N ASP A 127 10.78 2.90 -3.92
CA ASP A 127 10.88 4.34 -3.94
C ASP A 127 9.49 5.01 -3.81
N TRP A 128 9.44 6.33 -3.78
CA TRP A 128 8.19 7.11 -3.64
C TRP A 128 7.19 6.94 -4.80
N LEU A 129 7.61 6.47 -5.99
CA LEU A 129 6.69 6.05 -7.03
C LEU A 129 6.05 4.70 -6.75
N GLY A 130 6.68 3.90 -5.89
CA GLY A 130 6.17 2.61 -5.47
C GLY A 130 6.45 1.46 -6.44
N ALA A 131 6.36 0.25 -5.93
CA ALA A 131 6.36 -0.97 -6.74
C ALA A 131 5.08 -1.09 -7.58
N ARG A 132 4.04 -0.37 -7.21
CA ARG A 132 2.78 -0.20 -7.95
C ARG A 132 2.38 1.28 -7.93
N ASN A 133 1.80 1.76 -9.04
CA ASN A 133 1.27 3.12 -9.13
C ASN A 133 -0.03 3.13 -9.96
N MET A 134 -0.22 4.10 -10.82
CA MET A 134 -1.47 4.35 -11.56
C MET A 134 -1.86 3.27 -12.58
N GLN A 135 -0.98 2.31 -12.87
CA GLN A 135 -1.28 1.22 -13.79
C GLN A 135 -2.36 0.33 -13.19
N ALA A 136 -3.50 0.23 -13.90
CA ALA A 136 -4.66 -0.51 -13.42
C ALA A 136 -4.40 -2.03 -13.38
N THR A 137 -4.97 -2.70 -12.37
CA THR A 137 -5.08 -4.15 -12.35
C THR A 137 -6.19 -4.62 -13.27
N SER A 138 -6.13 -5.87 -13.69
CA SER A 138 -7.16 -6.51 -14.50
C SER A 138 -7.53 -7.88 -13.93
N TYR A 139 -8.81 -8.13 -13.72
CA TYR A 139 -9.31 -9.41 -13.25
C TYR A 139 -10.03 -10.18 -14.37
N ASN A 140 -9.66 -11.43 -14.56
CA ASN A 140 -10.34 -12.34 -15.46
C ASN A 140 -11.23 -13.31 -14.65
N PRO A 141 -12.57 -13.20 -14.74
CA PRO A 141 -13.48 -14.02 -13.96
C PRO A 141 -13.49 -15.50 -14.37
N ASP A 142 -13.16 -15.81 -15.62
CA ASP A 142 -13.16 -17.19 -16.13
C ASP A 142 -11.96 -17.97 -15.58
N THR A 143 -10.78 -17.34 -15.60
CA THR A 143 -9.55 -17.96 -15.07
C THR A 143 -9.36 -17.68 -13.57
N LYS A 144 -10.13 -16.75 -13.00
CA LYS A 144 -10.01 -16.26 -11.61
C LYS A 144 -8.61 -15.69 -11.30
N MET A 145 -7.97 -15.11 -12.31
CA MET A 145 -6.66 -14.50 -12.17
C MET A 145 -6.76 -12.97 -12.09
N LEU A 146 -6.03 -12.38 -11.15
CA LEU A 146 -5.78 -10.95 -11.05
C LEU A 146 -4.40 -10.64 -11.60
N TYR A 147 -4.32 -9.79 -12.62
CA TYR A 147 -3.08 -9.32 -13.23
C TYR A 147 -2.72 -7.96 -12.67
N ILE A 148 -1.51 -7.82 -12.16
CA ILE A 148 -1.04 -6.64 -11.45
C ILE A 148 0.27 -6.20 -12.08
N PRO A 149 0.35 -4.98 -12.66
CA PRO A 149 1.62 -4.40 -13.10
C PRO A 149 2.47 -4.03 -11.88
N ILE A 150 3.71 -4.47 -11.86
CA ILE A 150 4.65 -4.24 -10.76
C ILE A 150 5.98 -3.75 -11.32
N SER A 151 6.61 -2.82 -10.60
CA SER A 151 7.98 -2.33 -10.84
C SER A 151 8.83 -2.58 -9.60
N ASP A 152 10.04 -3.12 -9.79
CA ASP A 152 11.00 -3.27 -8.71
C ASP A 152 11.88 -2.00 -8.65
N THR A 153 11.64 -1.16 -7.66
CA THR A 153 12.26 0.16 -7.54
C THR A 153 12.70 0.42 -6.11
N CYS A 154 13.88 1.01 -5.94
CA CYS A 154 14.37 1.44 -4.63
C CYS A 154 15.01 2.83 -4.73
N LEU A 155 15.25 3.47 -3.59
CA LEU A 155 16.17 4.60 -3.50
C LEU A 155 17.59 4.06 -3.31
N ASP A 156 18.57 4.69 -3.99
CA ASP A 156 19.98 4.30 -3.89
C ASP A 156 20.48 4.37 -2.45
N ASP A 157 21.28 3.40 -2.04
CA ASP A 157 21.77 3.27 -0.65
C ASP A 157 22.68 4.43 -0.21
N ASN A 158 23.30 5.13 -1.14
CA ASN A 158 24.27 6.18 -0.83
C ASN A 158 23.71 7.58 -1.12
N THR A 159 22.97 7.72 -2.21
CA THR A 159 22.53 9.03 -2.70
C THR A 159 21.07 9.32 -2.39
N GLY A 160 20.26 8.28 -2.12
CA GLY A 160 18.81 8.39 -2.02
C GLY A 160 18.13 8.69 -3.36
N GLU A 161 18.88 8.65 -4.47
CA GLU A 161 18.30 8.81 -5.80
C GLU A 161 17.51 7.57 -6.18
N ARG A 162 16.49 7.76 -7.01
CA ARG A 162 15.66 6.66 -7.50
C ARG A 162 16.49 5.69 -8.33
N TRP A 163 16.45 4.42 -7.96
CA TRP A 163 17.06 3.33 -8.70
C TRP A 163 15.98 2.34 -9.15
N GLN A 164 15.99 1.97 -10.41
CA GLN A 164 15.08 0.97 -10.96
C GLN A 164 15.89 -0.22 -11.44
N LYS A 165 15.60 -1.40 -10.88
CA LYS A 165 16.20 -2.64 -11.30
C LYS A 165 15.54 -3.13 -12.58
N TYR A 166 16.27 -3.17 -13.66
CA TYR A 166 15.83 -3.82 -14.89
C TYR A 166 16.39 -5.24 -14.94
N PRO A 167 15.65 -6.19 -15.53
CA PRO A 167 16.10 -7.59 -15.64
C PRO A 167 17.37 -7.77 -16.44
N ASP A 168 17.69 -6.84 -17.33
CA ASP A 168 18.99 -6.72 -17.99
C ASP A 168 19.36 -5.25 -18.19
N ASP A 169 20.68 -5.02 -18.29
CA ASP A 169 21.28 -3.69 -18.39
C ASP A 169 21.02 -3.02 -19.77
N SER A 170 20.40 -3.73 -20.70
CA SER A 170 20.16 -3.29 -22.09
C SER A 170 18.93 -2.41 -22.25
N THR A 171 18.09 -2.32 -21.23
CA THR A 171 16.79 -1.63 -21.28
C THR A 171 16.72 -0.34 -20.48
N LYS A 172 17.85 0.33 -20.25
CA LYS A 172 17.84 1.68 -19.64
C LYS A 172 17.11 2.67 -20.55
N GLY A 173 15.79 2.62 -20.51
CA GLY A 173 14.94 3.64 -21.10
C GLY A 173 15.00 4.88 -20.22
N SER A 174 15.58 5.96 -20.72
CA SER A 174 15.41 7.27 -20.13
C SER A 174 13.96 7.68 -20.27
N TRP A 175 13.25 7.83 -19.18
CA TRP A 175 11.99 8.54 -19.14
C TRP A 175 12.34 10.03 -19.10
N GLY A 176 12.26 10.71 -20.25
CA GLY A 176 12.30 12.15 -20.36
C GLY A 176 10.94 12.74 -20.07
#